data_bcef03d2ce3c09104ac0655573988035
#
_entry.id   bcef03d2ce3c09104ac0655573988035
#
_cell.length_a   1.000
_cell.length_b   1.000
_cell.length_c   1.000
_cell.angle_alpha   90.00
_cell.angle_beta   90.00
_cell.angle_gamma   90.00
#
_symmetry.space_group_name_H-M   'P 1'
#
loop_
_entity.id
_entity.type
_entity.pdbx_description
1 polymer ?
#
loop_
_entity_poly.entity_id
_entity_poly.type
_entity_poly.pdbx_seq_one_letter_code
_entity_poly.pdbx_strand_id
1 'polypeptide(L)'
;MGRTENQKLKLLYLKELFERQSDEEHLLSMQDILDALAAQGIRAERKSVYDDILCLQQFGMDIVTVKGRNGGYFLASRTFELPELKLLVDAVQSSKFLSERKSMQLIAKLETLAAGMPPGACGGRSQSPDASRP
;
A
#
# COMPACT_ATOMS: atom_id res chain seq x y z
N MET A 1 18.24 -22.36 -3.76
CA MET A 1 16.98 -23.07 -3.72
C MET A 1 15.81 -22.16 -3.97
N GLY A 2 14.99 -22.53 -4.92
CA GLY A 2 13.84 -21.72 -5.25
C GLY A 2 12.86 -21.56 -4.09
N ARG A 3 12.71 -22.61 -3.29
CA ARG A 3 11.79 -22.56 -2.17
C ARG A 3 12.21 -21.50 -1.15
N THR A 4 13.49 -21.46 -0.83
CA THR A 4 13.98 -20.48 0.14
C THR A 4 13.84 -19.06 -0.40
N GLU A 5 14.17 -18.89 -1.67
CA GLU A 5 14.04 -17.60 -2.32
C GLU A 5 12.59 -17.15 -2.37
N ASN A 6 11.68 -18.08 -2.67
CA ASN A 6 10.26 -17.76 -2.71
C ASN A 6 9.73 -17.35 -1.34
N GLN A 7 10.25 -17.96 -0.28
CA GLN A 7 9.83 -17.59 1.06
C GLN A 7 10.22 -16.16 1.41
N LYS A 8 11.42 -15.77 1.03
CA LYS A 8 11.89 -14.41 1.29
C LYS A 8 11.11 -13.40 0.44
N LEU A 9 10.94 -13.69 -0.82
CA LEU A 9 10.18 -12.82 -1.71
C LEU A 9 8.72 -12.75 -1.28
N LYS A 10 8.17 -13.87 -0.84
CA LYS A 10 6.80 -13.91 -0.38
C LYS A 10 6.58 -12.92 0.76
N LEU A 11 7.50 -12.89 1.70
CA LEU A 11 7.39 -11.97 2.83
C LEU A 11 7.44 -10.52 2.38
N LEU A 12 8.33 -10.20 1.45
CA LEU A 12 8.46 -8.84 0.96
C LEU A 12 7.23 -8.41 0.15
N TYR A 13 6.72 -9.30 -0.69
CA TYR A 13 5.50 -9.00 -1.44
C TYR A 13 4.31 -8.82 -0.51
N LEU A 14 4.25 -9.63 0.55
CA LEU A 14 3.18 -9.53 1.52
C LEU A 14 3.23 -8.19 2.25
N LYS A 15 4.43 -7.77 2.62
CA LYS A 15 4.62 -6.46 3.26
C LYS A 15 4.12 -5.35 2.33
N GLU A 16 4.54 -5.38 1.08
CA GLU A 16 4.14 -4.37 0.11
C GLU A 16 2.62 -4.39 -0.12
N LEU A 17 2.05 -5.57 -0.16
CA LEU A 17 0.61 -5.71 -0.35
C LEU A 17 -0.17 -5.01 0.76
N PHE A 18 0.24 -5.21 2.01
CA PHE A 18 -0.41 -4.55 3.12
C PHE A 18 -0.24 -3.04 3.07
N GLU A 19 0.93 -2.59 2.68
CA GLU A 19 1.20 -1.15 2.64
C GLU A 19 0.43 -0.45 1.54
N ARG A 20 0.22 -1.12 0.43
CA ARG A 20 -0.35 -0.48 -0.75
C ARG A 20 -1.83 -0.77 -0.97
N GLN A 21 -2.33 -1.90 -0.51
CA GLN A 21 -3.68 -2.32 -0.86
C GLN A 21 -4.59 -2.58 0.33
N SER A 22 -4.17 -2.23 1.53
CA SER A 22 -5.03 -2.41 2.67
C SER A 22 -5.15 -1.13 3.49
N ASP A 23 -6.32 -0.93 4.07
CA ASP A 23 -6.56 0.13 5.03
C ASP A 23 -7.83 -0.25 5.80
N GLU A 24 -8.29 0.66 6.66
CA GLU A 24 -9.45 0.37 7.49
C GLU A 24 -10.71 0.08 6.67
N GLU A 25 -10.78 0.62 5.47
CA GLU A 25 -11.94 0.42 4.60
C GLU A 25 -11.72 -0.66 3.56
N HIS A 26 -10.50 -1.13 3.40
CA HIS A 26 -10.15 -2.12 2.38
C HIS A 26 -9.39 -3.26 3.04
N LEU A 27 -10.13 -4.22 3.55
CA LEU A 27 -9.54 -5.38 4.21
C LEU A 27 -9.09 -6.39 3.16
N LEU A 28 -8.00 -7.08 3.46
CA LEU A 28 -7.53 -8.17 2.63
C LEU A 28 -7.93 -9.48 3.30
N SER A 29 -8.76 -10.26 2.62
CA SER A 29 -9.10 -11.59 3.10
C SER A 29 -7.92 -12.53 2.85
N MET A 30 -7.94 -13.70 3.47
CA MET A 30 -6.89 -14.69 3.19
C MET A 30 -6.86 -15.03 1.71
N GLN A 31 -8.05 -15.15 1.09
CA GLN A 31 -8.09 -15.46 -0.34
C GLN A 31 -7.50 -14.34 -1.18
N ASP A 32 -7.78 -13.09 -0.81
CA ASP A 32 -7.18 -11.94 -1.50
C ASP A 32 -5.67 -12.01 -1.46
N ILE A 33 -5.13 -12.36 -0.30
CA ILE A 33 -3.68 -12.44 -0.12
C ILE A 33 -3.10 -13.56 -0.98
N LEU A 34 -3.75 -14.73 -0.95
CA LEU A 34 -3.26 -15.86 -1.74
C LEU A 34 -3.31 -15.55 -3.23
N ASP A 35 -4.38 -14.88 -3.68
CA ASP A 35 -4.51 -14.52 -5.08
C ASP A 35 -3.44 -13.50 -5.49
N ALA A 36 -3.17 -12.53 -4.62
CA ALA A 36 -2.16 -11.52 -4.92
C ALA A 36 -0.76 -12.15 -5.03
N LEU A 37 -0.46 -13.09 -4.13
CA LEU A 37 0.82 -13.78 -4.20
C LEU A 37 0.91 -14.65 -5.45
N ALA A 38 -0.18 -15.31 -5.81
CA ALA A 38 -0.21 -16.13 -7.02
C ALA A 38 0.03 -15.28 -8.26
N ALA A 39 -0.47 -14.05 -8.27
CA ALA A 39 -0.24 -13.13 -9.37
C ALA A 39 1.23 -12.79 -9.54
N GLN A 40 2.02 -12.93 -8.47
CA GLN A 40 3.45 -12.71 -8.51
C GLN A 40 4.22 -14.03 -8.74
N GLY A 41 3.49 -15.09 -9.06
CA GLY A 41 4.13 -16.38 -9.29
C GLY A 41 4.49 -17.13 -8.03
N ILE A 42 3.93 -16.74 -6.89
CA ILE A 42 4.25 -17.35 -5.62
C ILE A 42 3.07 -18.16 -5.10
N ARG A 43 3.30 -19.46 -4.92
CA ARG A 43 2.30 -20.32 -4.31
C ARG A 43 2.46 -20.28 -2.82
N ALA A 44 1.36 -20.15 -2.13
CA ALA A 44 1.38 -20.07 -0.67
C ALA A 44 0.17 -20.79 -0.10
N GLU A 45 0.34 -21.33 1.10
CA GLU A 45 -0.74 -21.97 1.82
C GLU A 45 -1.15 -21.08 2.98
N ARG A 46 -2.40 -21.24 3.41
CA ARG A 46 -2.96 -20.39 4.47
C ARG A 46 -2.09 -20.40 5.71
N LYS A 47 -1.65 -21.57 6.14
CA LYS A 47 -0.83 -21.68 7.35
C LYS A 47 0.46 -20.88 7.22
N SER A 48 1.08 -20.96 6.07
CA SER A 48 2.33 -20.25 5.80
C SER A 48 2.10 -18.74 5.84
N VAL A 49 0.97 -18.29 5.31
CA VAL A 49 0.65 -16.86 5.31
C VAL A 49 0.38 -16.37 6.73
N TYR A 50 -0.30 -17.16 7.55
CA TYR A 50 -0.49 -16.80 8.96
C TYR A 50 0.85 -16.59 9.66
N ASP A 51 1.80 -17.49 9.41
CA ASP A 51 3.13 -17.35 10.01
C ASP A 51 3.83 -16.09 9.51
N ASP A 52 3.69 -15.80 8.23
CA ASP A 52 4.29 -14.61 7.66
C ASP A 52 3.70 -13.33 8.25
N ILE A 53 2.39 -13.32 8.46
CA ILE A 53 1.73 -12.16 9.07
C ILE A 53 2.26 -11.95 10.49
N LEU A 54 2.42 -13.03 11.24
CA LEU A 54 2.99 -12.93 12.58
C LEU A 54 4.41 -12.38 12.52
N CYS A 55 5.18 -12.81 11.52
CA CYS A 55 6.54 -12.33 11.34
C CYS A 55 6.55 -10.82 11.07
N LEU A 56 5.65 -10.35 10.22
CA LEU A 56 5.56 -8.92 9.93
C LEU A 56 5.14 -8.13 11.15
N GLN A 57 4.25 -8.68 11.96
CA GLN A 57 3.84 -8.03 13.20
C GLN A 57 5.01 -7.94 14.18
N GLN A 58 5.83 -8.99 14.25
CA GLN A 58 7.01 -8.97 15.10
C GLN A 58 8.04 -7.95 14.58
N PHE A 59 8.10 -7.77 13.29
CA PHE A 59 8.97 -6.78 12.69
C PHE A 59 8.55 -5.35 13.06
N GLY A 60 7.27 -5.16 13.37
CA GLY A 60 6.79 -3.85 13.78
C GLY A 60 5.62 -3.31 12.98
N MET A 61 5.11 -4.09 12.03
CA MET A 61 3.95 -3.66 11.28
C MET A 61 2.69 -3.86 12.09
N ASP A 62 1.83 -2.85 12.09
CA ASP A 62 0.59 -2.90 12.87
C ASP A 62 -0.54 -3.50 12.03
N ILE A 63 -0.44 -4.81 11.83
CA ILE A 63 -1.44 -5.54 11.05
C ILE A 63 -2.56 -5.98 11.98
N VAL A 64 -3.77 -5.54 11.66
CA VAL A 64 -4.95 -5.80 12.47
C VAL A 64 -5.80 -6.87 11.79
N THR A 65 -6.31 -7.80 12.59
CA THR A 65 -7.21 -8.85 12.13
C THR A 65 -8.64 -8.47 12.47
N VAL A 66 -9.51 -8.47 11.46
CA VAL A 66 -10.93 -8.25 11.64
C VAL A 66 -11.64 -9.59 11.42
N LYS A 67 -12.31 -10.06 12.44
CA LYS A 67 -13.00 -11.35 12.37
C LYS A 67 -14.38 -11.19 11.79
N GLY A 68 -14.93 -12.30 11.28
CA GLY A 68 -16.28 -12.30 10.75
C GLY A 68 -16.31 -12.66 9.29
N ARG A 69 -17.54 -12.71 8.75
CA ARG A 69 -17.75 -13.13 7.38
C ARG A 69 -17.01 -12.25 6.37
N ASN A 70 -17.04 -10.95 6.59
CA ASN A 70 -16.39 -10.01 5.70
C ASN A 70 -15.08 -9.50 6.32
N GLY A 71 -14.48 -10.32 7.17
CA GLY A 71 -13.25 -9.92 7.84
C GLY A 71 -12.03 -10.08 6.97
N GLY A 72 -10.91 -9.76 7.56
CA GLY A 72 -9.63 -9.84 6.87
C GLY A 72 -8.57 -9.13 7.67
N TYR A 73 -7.58 -8.62 6.97
CA TYR A 73 -6.42 -7.98 7.59
C TYR A 73 -6.22 -6.61 6.98
N PHE A 74 -5.67 -5.69 7.76
CA PHE A 74 -5.26 -4.41 7.21
C PHE A 74 -4.11 -3.83 8.03
N LEU A 75 -3.35 -2.96 7.41
CA LEU A 75 -2.25 -2.26 8.09
C LEU A 75 -2.81 -0.97 8.68
N ALA A 76 -2.80 -0.86 10.01
CA ALA A 76 -3.42 0.26 10.70
C ALA A 76 -2.50 1.48 10.81
N SER A 77 -1.23 1.24 11.12
CA SER A 77 -0.28 2.33 11.28
C SER A 77 0.65 2.41 10.09
N ARG A 78 0.81 3.59 9.56
CA ARG A 78 1.73 3.81 8.45
C ARG A 78 2.39 5.16 8.63
N THR A 79 3.49 5.36 7.88
CA THR A 79 4.28 6.57 8.02
C THR A 79 3.44 7.82 7.80
N PHE A 80 2.62 7.80 6.78
CA PHE A 80 1.74 8.92 6.48
C PHE A 80 0.33 8.42 6.22
N GLU A 81 -0.63 9.16 6.73
CA GLU A 81 -2.03 8.92 6.40
C GLU A 81 -2.37 9.65 5.11
N LEU A 82 -3.44 9.22 4.46
CA LEU A 82 -3.81 9.78 3.17
C LEU A 82 -3.98 11.30 3.18
N PRO A 83 -4.67 11.91 4.16
CA PRO A 83 -4.78 13.36 4.18
C PRO A 83 -3.44 14.06 4.30
N GLU A 84 -2.50 13.47 5.03
CA GLU A 84 -1.16 14.03 5.17
C GLU A 84 -0.41 13.96 3.86
N LEU A 85 -0.54 12.85 3.13
CA LEU A 85 0.09 12.70 1.82
C LEU A 85 -0.46 13.71 0.83
N LYS A 86 -1.76 13.96 0.88
CA LYS A 86 -2.36 14.95 -0.01
C LYS A 86 -1.82 16.34 0.25
N LEU A 87 -1.60 16.67 1.52
CA LEU A 87 -0.98 17.94 1.87
C LEU A 87 0.43 18.04 1.30
N LEU A 88 1.20 16.96 1.42
CA LEU A 88 2.56 16.96 0.90
C LEU A 88 2.57 17.10 -0.61
N VAL A 89 1.69 16.39 -1.29
CA VAL A 89 1.60 16.49 -2.75
C VAL A 89 1.23 17.91 -3.16
N ASP A 90 0.28 18.52 -2.48
CA ASP A 90 -0.10 19.90 -2.78
C ASP A 90 1.06 20.84 -2.58
N ALA A 91 1.84 20.65 -1.51
CA ALA A 91 3.01 21.48 -1.26
C ALA A 91 4.05 21.35 -2.38
N VAL A 92 4.26 20.13 -2.86
CA VAL A 92 5.19 19.90 -3.96
C VAL A 92 4.70 20.58 -5.23
N GLN A 93 3.40 20.42 -5.53
CA GLN A 93 2.84 21.02 -6.73
C GLN A 93 2.89 22.55 -6.71
N SER A 94 2.79 23.12 -5.53
CA SER A 94 2.80 24.56 -5.35
C SER A 94 4.22 25.14 -5.27
N SER A 95 5.23 24.30 -5.19
CA SER A 95 6.60 24.76 -5.02
C SER A 95 7.10 25.46 -6.28
N LYS A 96 7.68 26.63 -6.09
CA LYS A 96 8.29 27.36 -7.19
C LYS A 96 9.74 27.00 -7.38
N PHE A 97 10.29 26.21 -6.47
CA PHE A 97 11.70 25.84 -6.50
C PHE A 97 11.95 24.55 -7.24
N LEU A 98 10.90 23.80 -7.56
CA LEU A 98 11.03 22.55 -8.26
C LEU A 98 10.56 22.69 -9.70
N SER A 99 11.31 22.10 -10.63
CA SER A 99 10.84 22.00 -11.99
C SER A 99 9.64 21.08 -12.05
N GLU A 100 8.87 21.17 -13.12
CA GLU A 100 7.73 20.32 -13.30
C GLU A 100 8.14 18.86 -13.27
N ARG A 101 9.26 18.53 -13.91
CA ARG A 101 9.76 17.16 -13.93
C ARG A 101 10.10 16.66 -12.53
N LYS A 102 10.80 17.48 -11.74
CA LYS A 102 11.16 17.10 -10.39
C LYS A 102 9.92 16.94 -9.50
N SER A 103 8.96 17.84 -9.68
CA SER A 103 7.71 17.74 -8.94
C SER A 103 6.99 16.43 -9.22
N MET A 104 6.90 16.05 -10.50
CA MET A 104 6.23 14.81 -10.88
C MET A 104 6.94 13.59 -10.31
N GLN A 105 8.28 13.60 -10.33
CA GLN A 105 9.05 12.51 -9.78
C GLN A 105 8.83 12.37 -8.28
N LEU A 106 8.81 13.48 -7.56
CA LEU A 106 8.62 13.45 -6.12
C LEU A 106 7.20 13.00 -5.76
N ILE A 107 6.20 13.50 -6.50
CA ILE A 107 4.82 13.11 -6.27
C ILE A 107 4.66 11.60 -6.49
N ALA A 108 5.28 11.05 -7.54
CA ALA A 108 5.22 9.62 -7.79
C ALA A 108 5.75 8.83 -6.61
N LYS A 109 6.83 9.30 -6.00
CA LYS A 109 7.40 8.63 -4.83
C LYS A 109 6.47 8.73 -3.63
N LEU A 110 5.84 9.89 -3.44
CA LEU A 110 4.91 10.06 -2.33
C LEU A 110 3.69 9.15 -2.48
N GLU A 111 3.22 8.98 -3.70
CA GLU A 111 2.05 8.14 -3.93
C GLU A 111 2.29 6.68 -3.58
N THR A 112 3.54 6.23 -3.59
CA THR A 112 3.82 4.85 -3.19
C THR A 112 3.62 4.61 -1.71
N LEU A 113 3.46 5.67 -0.93
CA LEU A 113 3.27 5.55 0.52
C LEU A 113 1.81 5.43 0.92
N ALA A 114 0.89 5.55 -0.04
CA ALA A 114 -0.53 5.55 0.25
C ALA A 114 -1.19 4.25 -0.18
N ALA A 115 -2.04 3.71 0.69
CA ALA A 115 -2.80 2.50 0.37
C ALA A 115 -3.98 2.87 -0.54
N GLY A 116 -4.29 1.95 -1.46
CA GLY A 116 -5.46 2.09 -2.30
C GLY A 116 -5.43 3.24 -3.28
N MET A 117 -4.30 3.90 -3.42
CA MET A 117 -4.19 5.05 -4.30
C MET A 117 -3.56 4.64 -5.62
N PRO A 118 -4.27 4.79 -6.72
CA PRO A 118 -3.69 4.47 -8.03
C PRO A 118 -2.61 5.48 -8.39
N PRO A 119 -1.69 5.09 -9.29
CA PRO A 119 -0.67 6.02 -9.76
C PRO A 119 -1.31 7.28 -10.33
N GLY A 120 -0.80 8.42 -9.93
CA GLY A 120 -1.29 9.69 -10.41
C GLY A 120 -2.51 10.23 -9.68
N ALA A 121 -3.04 9.49 -8.70
CA ALA A 121 -4.27 9.89 -8.02
C ALA A 121 -4.13 11.22 -7.29
N CYS A 122 -2.98 11.47 -6.69
CA CYS A 122 -2.75 12.73 -5.98
C CYS A 122 -2.46 13.86 -6.95
N GLY A 123 -1.73 13.57 -8.01
CA GLY A 123 -1.34 14.59 -8.97
C GLY A 123 -2.38 14.88 -10.00
N GLY A 124 -3.30 13.96 -10.14
CA GLY A 124 -4.29 14.08 -11.19
C GLY A 124 -5.31 15.15 -10.97
N ARG A 125 -5.37 15.65 -10.24
CA ARG A 125 -6.31 16.51 -10.23
C ARG A 125 -6.15 17.82 -10.32
N SER A 126 -5.71 17.95 -10.59
CA SER A 126 -5.54 19.12 -10.68
C SER A 126 -6.53 19.81 -11.17
N GLN A 127 -6.93 19.36 -11.38
CA GLN A 127 -7.53 19.49 -11.79
C GLN A 127 -8.45 19.67 -11.29
N SER A 128 -8.69 19.89 -11.32
CA SER A 128 -9.33 19.96 -10.96
C SER A 128 -10.02 20.32 -10.55
N PRO A 129 -10.16 20.54 -10.59
CA PRO A 129 -10.73 20.78 -10.19
C PRO A 129 -11.54 21.09 -9.99
N ASP A 130 -11.38 21.20 -10.31
CA ASP A 130 -11.76 21.38 -10.17
C ASP A 130 -12.36 21.39 -10.04
N ALA A 131 -12.32 21.51 -10.35
CA ALA A 131 -12.57 21.50 -10.23
C ALA A 131 -13.21 21.46 -9.81
N SER A 132 -13.26 21.54 -9.91
CA SER A 132 -13.56 21.40 -9.48
C SER A 132 -13.82 21.64 -8.75
N ARG A 133 -13.47 21.98 -8.71
CA ARG A 133 -13.44 22.14 -8.16
C ARG A 133 -14.04 22.57 -7.68
N PRO A 134 -14.29 22.71 -7.69
CA PRO A 134 -14.69 23.05 -7.45
C PRO A 134 -14.83 23.29 -7.13
#